data_2206e9791052019840ffe4c72ff0718e
#
_entry.id   2206e9791052019840ffe4c72ff0718e
#
_cell.length_a   1.000
_cell.length_b   1.000
_cell.length_c   1.000
_cell.angle_alpha   90.00
_cell.angle_beta   90.00
_cell.angle_gamma   90.00
#
_symmetry.space_group_name_H-M   'P 1'
#
loop_
_entity.id
_entity.type
_entity.pdbx_description
1 polymer ?
#
loop_
_entity_poly.entity_id
_entity_poly.type
_entity_poly.pdbx_seq_one_letter_code
_entity_poly.pdbx_strand_id
1 'polypeptide(L)'
;MPGKNIGIFLFVTVLTPSLLSMGCGVSKKIHQSVLNNLESVKAELSSTRAQKESLDKETQELKRKLDDLESTLAARNTELEALRQQNLELMNARNNLMAEVEDLQARTGQLTEAKNKEIEKLKGTYDSLVSELKDEIKKGEIKVTQVLDRLSVNMVEKILFDSGSADLKPEGLKVLERLGGVLKKVKDKQIRVEGHTDNVPIGGKLAEKFPTNWELSAVRATNVVKFLTERVGVDPKLMMAAAYSMNRPVASNDTKDGRAQNRRIEIALIPMNIDRVLKDLQ
;
A
#
# COMPACT_ATOMS: atom_id res chain seq x y z
N MET A 1 60.53 -1.89 20.47
CA MET A 1 61.63 -1.73 21.46
C MET A 1 62.50 -2.98 21.40
N PRO A 2 63.83 -2.87 21.15
CA PRO A 2 64.70 -4.00 20.89
C PRO A 2 65.13 -4.67 22.19
N GLY A 3 64.99 -5.99 22.23
CA GLY A 3 65.41 -6.80 23.35
C GLY A 3 66.93 -6.86 23.47
N LYS A 4 67.42 -6.61 24.64
CA LYS A 4 68.84 -6.72 24.99
C LYS A 4 69.22 -8.17 25.03
N ASN A 5 70.10 -8.58 24.08
CA ASN A 5 70.84 -9.82 24.17
C ASN A 5 71.94 -9.67 25.23
N ILE A 6 71.77 -10.38 26.32
CA ILE A 6 72.82 -10.54 27.31
C ILE A 6 73.68 -11.74 26.85
N GLY A 7 74.78 -11.43 26.16
CA GLY A 7 75.81 -12.42 25.85
C GLY A 7 76.60 -12.80 27.10
N ILE A 8 76.45 -14.04 27.50
CA ILE A 8 77.34 -14.65 28.55
C ILE A 8 78.61 -15.03 27.85
N PHE A 9 79.68 -14.23 28.05
CA PHE A 9 81.00 -14.61 27.58
C PHE A 9 81.58 -15.66 28.55
N LEU A 10 81.65 -16.87 28.01
CA LEU A 10 82.40 -17.95 28.74
C LEU A 10 83.89 -17.78 28.44
N PHE A 11 84.64 -17.29 29.42
CA PHE A 11 86.07 -17.26 29.34
C PHE A 11 86.62 -18.69 29.53
N VAL A 12 87.05 -19.30 28.43
CA VAL A 12 87.82 -20.55 28.45
C VAL A 12 89.27 -20.17 28.54
N THR A 13 89.86 -20.23 29.78
CA THR A 13 91.27 -20.15 30.00
C THR A 13 91.87 -21.51 29.67
N VAL A 14 92.62 -21.58 28.60
CA VAL A 14 93.42 -22.72 28.23
C VAL A 14 94.67 -22.70 29.15
N LEU A 15 94.70 -23.55 30.15
CA LEU A 15 95.84 -23.78 31.02
C LEU A 15 96.68 -24.87 30.38
N THR A 16 97.92 -24.57 29.92
CA THR A 16 98.92 -25.56 29.47
C THR A 16 99.42 -26.45 30.57
N PRO A 17 99.57 -27.77 30.35
CA PRO A 17 100.07 -28.65 31.37
C PRO A 17 101.57 -28.61 31.43
N SER A 18 102.17 -27.97 32.43
CA SER A 18 103.53 -28.30 32.83
C SER A 18 103.56 -29.60 33.57
N LEU A 19 104.30 -30.59 33.06
CA LEU A 19 104.60 -31.84 33.70
C LEU A 19 105.42 -31.58 34.93
N LEU A 20 104.85 -31.87 36.08
CA LEU A 20 105.65 -32.25 37.31
C LEU A 20 104.92 -33.42 37.95
N SER A 21 105.63 -34.61 37.78
CA SER A 21 105.22 -35.82 38.41
C SER A 21 105.41 -35.73 39.93
N MET A 22 104.34 -35.38 40.64
CA MET A 22 104.18 -35.71 42.04
C MET A 22 102.91 -36.48 42.18
N GLY A 23 103.08 -37.79 42.48
CA GLY A 23 101.99 -38.69 42.76
C GLY A 23 101.15 -38.17 43.95
N CYS A 24 100.14 -37.35 43.64
CA CYS A 24 99.09 -37.06 44.62
C CYS A 24 97.98 -38.09 44.41
N GLY A 25 98.13 -39.20 45.16
CA GLY A 25 97.11 -40.21 45.25
C GLY A 25 95.83 -39.59 45.81
N VAL A 26 94.89 -39.17 44.87
CA VAL A 26 93.56 -38.74 45.29
C VAL A 26 92.94 -39.88 46.10
N SER A 27 92.60 -39.59 47.40
CA SER A 27 91.96 -40.56 48.24
C SER A 27 90.75 -41.20 47.55
N LYS A 28 90.67 -42.51 47.51
CA LYS A 28 89.55 -43.28 46.93
C LYS A 28 88.16 -42.70 47.31
N LYS A 29 88.04 -42.15 48.55
CA LYS A 29 86.85 -41.50 49.06
C LYS A 29 86.52 -40.21 48.29
N ILE A 30 87.53 -39.37 47.96
CA ILE A 30 87.31 -38.12 47.24
C ILE A 30 86.92 -38.42 45.76
N HIS A 31 87.55 -39.38 45.17
CA HIS A 31 87.24 -39.81 43.81
C HIS A 31 85.82 -40.36 43.75
N GLN A 32 85.37 -41.21 44.68
CA GLN A 32 83.99 -41.72 44.72
C GLN A 32 82.97 -40.60 45.00
N SER A 33 83.28 -39.65 45.88
CA SER A 33 82.39 -38.46 46.08
C SER A 33 82.22 -37.61 44.86
N VAL A 34 83.27 -37.38 44.09
CA VAL A 34 83.21 -36.64 42.80
C VAL A 34 82.40 -37.41 41.73
N LEU A 35 82.54 -38.73 41.68
CA LEU A 35 81.72 -39.56 40.76
C LEU A 35 80.23 -39.51 41.18
N ASN A 36 79.88 -39.63 42.42
CA ASN A 36 78.48 -39.53 42.89
C ASN A 36 77.88 -38.15 42.63
N ASN A 37 78.68 -37.07 42.84
CA ASN A 37 78.22 -35.69 42.48
C ASN A 37 78.05 -35.54 40.98
N LEU A 38 78.92 -36.10 40.16
CA LEU A 38 78.80 -36.06 38.72
C LEU A 38 77.53 -36.78 38.21
N GLU A 39 77.18 -37.94 38.80
CA GLU A 39 75.99 -38.67 38.49
C GLU A 39 74.69 -37.84 38.92
N SER A 40 74.74 -37.26 40.14
CA SER A 40 73.66 -36.38 40.59
C SER A 40 73.45 -35.20 39.66
N VAL A 41 74.51 -34.47 39.31
CA VAL A 41 74.45 -33.33 38.35
C VAL A 41 73.98 -33.75 36.93
N LYS A 42 74.39 -34.93 36.49
CA LYS A 42 73.89 -35.48 35.21
C LYS A 42 72.44 -35.82 35.29
N ALA A 43 71.93 -36.37 36.36
CA ALA A 43 70.52 -36.65 36.62
C ALA A 43 69.66 -35.33 36.62
N GLU A 44 70.16 -34.32 37.38
CA GLU A 44 69.55 -33.01 37.45
C GLU A 44 69.49 -32.31 36.05
N LEU A 45 70.60 -32.40 35.31
CA LEU A 45 70.68 -31.83 33.91
C LEU A 45 69.70 -32.53 33.01
N SER A 46 69.60 -33.88 33.13
CA SER A 46 68.59 -34.64 32.32
C SER A 46 67.15 -34.24 32.62
N SER A 47 66.84 -34.13 33.96
CA SER A 47 65.49 -33.66 34.40
C SER A 47 65.18 -32.25 33.94
N THR A 48 66.17 -31.33 34.10
CA THR A 48 66.02 -29.95 33.66
C THR A 48 65.81 -29.85 32.16
N ARG A 49 66.51 -30.66 31.34
CA ARG A 49 66.31 -30.74 29.90
C ARG A 49 64.90 -31.23 29.53
N ALA A 50 64.43 -32.28 30.21
CA ALA A 50 63.08 -32.81 30.02
C ALA A 50 61.97 -31.75 30.35
N GLN A 51 62.18 -31.04 31.50
CA GLN A 51 61.27 -29.93 31.88
C GLN A 51 61.28 -28.79 30.85
N LYS A 52 62.47 -28.40 30.38
CA LYS A 52 62.56 -27.37 29.30
C LYS A 52 61.82 -27.79 28.02
N GLU A 53 62.03 -29.05 27.62
CA GLU A 53 61.36 -29.56 26.41
C GLU A 53 59.82 -29.59 26.55
N SER A 54 59.32 -29.94 27.80
CA SER A 54 57.89 -29.86 28.09
C SER A 54 57.34 -28.42 28.04
N LEU A 55 58.10 -27.49 28.70
CA LEU A 55 57.72 -26.03 28.65
C LEU A 55 57.77 -25.43 27.25
N ASP A 56 58.73 -25.83 26.42
CA ASP A 56 58.81 -25.39 25.03
C ASP A 56 57.60 -25.86 24.22
N LYS A 57 57.13 -27.10 24.43
CA LYS A 57 55.92 -27.63 23.81
C LYS A 57 54.67 -26.89 24.28
N GLU A 58 54.54 -26.67 25.58
CA GLU A 58 53.41 -25.91 26.14
C GLU A 58 53.38 -24.45 25.61
N THR A 59 54.55 -23.83 25.55
CA THR A 59 54.68 -22.46 24.97
C THR A 59 54.26 -22.42 23.52
N GLN A 60 54.59 -23.42 22.72
CA GLN A 60 54.16 -23.51 21.32
C GLN A 60 52.66 -23.72 21.19
N GLU A 61 52.07 -24.56 22.06
CA GLU A 61 50.62 -24.79 22.08
C GLU A 61 49.84 -23.53 22.50
N LEU A 62 50.30 -22.82 23.52
CA LEU A 62 49.73 -21.56 23.96
C LEU A 62 49.78 -20.47 22.86
N LYS A 63 50.91 -20.40 22.14
CA LYS A 63 51.04 -19.47 20.99
C LYS A 63 50.01 -19.79 19.91
N ARG A 64 49.85 -21.06 19.55
CA ARG A 64 48.82 -21.46 18.56
C ARG A 64 47.40 -21.08 19.01
N LYS A 65 47.08 -21.31 20.29
CA LYS A 65 45.77 -20.90 20.85
C LYS A 65 45.58 -19.38 20.84
N LEU A 66 46.65 -18.63 21.06
CA LEU A 66 46.60 -17.16 21.02
C LEU A 66 46.35 -16.66 19.59
N ASP A 67 47.05 -17.20 18.61
CA ASP A 67 46.87 -16.83 17.19
C ASP A 67 45.43 -17.17 16.71
N ASP A 68 44.88 -18.32 17.13
CA ASP A 68 43.49 -18.72 16.78
C ASP A 68 42.46 -17.80 17.44
N LEU A 69 42.67 -17.44 18.73
CA LEU A 69 41.82 -16.49 19.42
C LEU A 69 41.87 -15.09 18.81
N GLU A 70 43.03 -14.59 18.42
CA GLU A 70 43.19 -13.30 17.75
C GLU A 70 42.45 -13.28 16.39
N SER A 71 42.60 -14.38 15.64
CA SER A 71 41.87 -14.54 14.36
C SER A 71 40.34 -14.55 14.56
N THR A 72 39.87 -15.30 15.56
CA THR A 72 38.44 -15.36 15.92
C THR A 72 37.93 -13.99 16.37
N LEU A 73 38.68 -13.26 17.17
CA LEU A 73 38.33 -11.92 17.64
C LEU A 73 38.22 -10.94 16.48
N ALA A 74 39.15 -10.98 15.52
CA ALA A 74 39.13 -10.14 14.35
C ALA A 74 37.89 -10.43 13.49
N ALA A 75 37.52 -11.70 13.25
CA ALA A 75 36.35 -12.11 12.54
C ALA A 75 35.04 -11.62 13.23
N ARG A 76 34.98 -11.77 14.58
CA ARG A 76 33.82 -11.30 15.34
C ARG A 76 33.65 -9.79 15.35
N ASN A 77 34.76 -9.05 15.38
CA ASN A 77 34.70 -7.59 15.26
C ASN A 77 34.17 -7.14 13.90
N THR A 78 34.58 -7.81 12.82
CA THR A 78 34.06 -7.52 11.47
C THR A 78 32.56 -7.81 11.37
N GLU A 79 32.11 -8.94 11.93
CA GLU A 79 30.69 -9.31 11.99
C GLU A 79 29.88 -8.27 12.80
N LEU A 80 30.43 -7.83 13.92
CA LEU A 80 29.78 -6.84 14.79
C LEU A 80 29.60 -5.48 14.10
N GLU A 81 30.61 -5.02 13.36
CA GLU A 81 30.48 -3.79 12.56
C GLU A 81 29.47 -3.92 11.44
N ALA A 82 29.41 -5.06 10.75
CA ALA A 82 28.39 -5.33 9.73
C ALA A 82 26.97 -5.31 10.31
N LEU A 83 26.78 -5.95 11.47
CA LEU A 83 25.48 -5.94 12.17
C LEU A 83 25.08 -4.56 12.67
N ARG A 84 26.04 -3.75 13.12
CA ARG A 84 25.78 -2.35 13.51
C ARG A 84 25.29 -1.53 12.30
N GLN A 85 25.96 -1.67 11.18
CA GLN A 85 25.57 -1.00 9.94
C GLN A 85 24.17 -1.40 9.50
N GLN A 86 23.88 -2.70 9.50
CA GLN A 86 22.55 -3.21 9.17
C GLN A 86 21.45 -2.69 10.12
N ASN A 87 21.73 -2.60 11.41
CA ASN A 87 20.81 -2.03 12.39
C ASN A 87 20.51 -0.54 12.08
N LEU A 88 21.52 0.25 11.71
CA LEU A 88 21.33 1.65 11.32
C LEU A 88 20.44 1.77 10.08
N GLU A 89 20.66 0.95 9.08
CA GLU A 89 19.84 0.91 7.87
C GLU A 89 18.37 0.54 8.17
N LEU A 90 18.17 -0.49 9.00
CA LEU A 90 16.84 -0.91 9.43
C LEU A 90 16.13 0.17 10.25
N MET A 91 16.85 0.88 11.15
CA MET A 91 16.28 2.00 11.89
C MET A 91 15.84 3.12 10.96
N ASN A 92 16.65 3.48 9.96
CA ASN A 92 16.31 4.50 8.98
C ASN A 92 15.10 4.08 8.13
N ALA A 93 15.09 2.84 7.62
CA ALA A 93 13.96 2.29 6.89
C ALA A 93 12.67 2.30 7.71
N ARG A 94 12.75 1.90 8.99
CA ARG A 94 11.61 1.95 9.92
C ARG A 94 11.08 3.36 10.10
N ASN A 95 11.96 4.35 10.30
CA ASN A 95 11.55 5.74 10.50
C ASN A 95 10.86 6.31 9.25
N ASN A 96 11.36 6.00 8.05
CA ASN A 96 10.73 6.38 6.79
C ASN A 96 9.35 5.76 6.63
N LEU A 97 9.22 4.46 6.90
CA LEU A 97 7.92 3.77 6.86
C LEU A 97 6.93 4.32 7.88
N MET A 98 7.38 4.69 9.07
CA MET A 98 6.50 5.33 10.08
C MET A 98 5.97 6.68 9.59
N ALA A 99 6.81 7.51 8.97
CA ALA A 99 6.39 8.79 8.38
C ALA A 99 5.39 8.59 7.23
N GLU A 100 5.62 7.58 6.37
CA GLU A 100 4.69 7.23 5.28
C GLU A 100 3.33 6.75 5.81
N VAL A 101 3.33 5.91 6.85
CA VAL A 101 2.09 5.46 7.51
C VAL A 101 1.31 6.63 8.09
N GLU A 102 1.97 7.58 8.74
CA GLU A 102 1.32 8.77 9.30
C GLU A 102 0.70 9.65 8.20
N ASP A 103 1.41 9.88 7.11
CA ASP A 103 0.89 10.62 5.94
C ASP A 103 -0.32 9.92 5.32
N LEU A 104 -0.23 8.60 5.10
CA LEU A 104 -1.35 7.81 4.57
C LEU A 104 -2.57 7.82 5.49
N GLN A 105 -2.38 7.78 6.81
CA GLN A 105 -3.46 7.89 7.79
C GLN A 105 -4.13 9.26 7.73
N ALA A 106 -3.35 10.34 7.64
CA ALA A 106 -3.87 11.69 7.51
C ALA A 106 -4.68 11.87 6.22
N ARG A 107 -4.17 11.41 5.08
CA ARG A 107 -4.87 11.43 3.78
C ARG A 107 -6.16 10.60 3.81
N THR A 108 -6.11 9.41 4.42
CA THR A 108 -7.28 8.55 4.56
C THR A 108 -8.36 9.21 5.42
N GLY A 109 -7.97 9.87 6.50
CA GLY A 109 -8.88 10.65 7.35
C GLY A 109 -9.58 11.77 6.59
N GLN A 110 -8.82 12.57 5.83
CA GLN A 110 -9.36 13.65 5.00
C GLN A 110 -10.33 13.14 3.93
N LEU A 111 -9.96 12.05 3.24
CA LEU A 111 -10.80 11.44 2.21
C LEU A 111 -12.11 10.90 2.80
N THR A 112 -12.04 10.27 3.97
CA THR A 112 -13.22 9.73 4.67
C THR A 112 -14.17 10.86 5.08
N GLU A 113 -13.64 11.96 5.60
CA GLU A 113 -14.46 13.14 5.97
C GLU A 113 -15.12 13.78 4.75
N ALA A 114 -14.35 13.95 3.66
CA ALA A 114 -14.90 14.48 2.41
C ALA A 114 -16.01 13.59 1.86
N LYS A 115 -15.84 12.27 1.88
CA LYS A 115 -16.85 11.30 1.43
C LYS A 115 -18.09 11.31 2.32
N ASN A 116 -17.95 11.43 3.63
CA ASN A 116 -19.08 11.53 4.54
C ASN A 116 -19.91 12.79 4.30
N LYS A 117 -19.25 13.94 4.07
CA LYS A 117 -19.94 15.19 3.69
C LYS A 117 -20.71 15.05 2.35
N GLU A 118 -20.14 14.32 1.41
CA GLU A 118 -20.79 14.05 0.11
C GLU A 118 -22.03 13.15 0.28
N ILE A 119 -21.94 12.10 1.11
CA ILE A 119 -23.06 11.21 1.43
C ILE A 119 -24.21 11.99 2.11
N GLU A 120 -23.89 12.87 3.07
CA GLU A 120 -24.89 13.70 3.75
C GLU A 120 -25.61 14.65 2.77
N LYS A 121 -24.87 15.29 1.87
CA LYS A 121 -25.48 16.14 0.82
C LYS A 121 -26.39 15.35 -0.09
N LEU A 122 -25.97 14.14 -0.50
CA LEU A 122 -26.76 13.27 -1.37
C LEU A 122 -28.03 12.81 -0.67
N LYS A 123 -27.95 12.47 0.62
CA LYS A 123 -29.09 12.14 1.48
C LYS A 123 -30.07 13.30 1.58
N GLY A 124 -29.60 14.52 1.82
CA GLY A 124 -30.44 15.71 1.85
C GLY A 124 -31.16 15.98 0.50
N THR A 125 -30.46 15.69 -0.61
CA THR A 125 -31.06 15.76 -1.95
C THR A 125 -32.15 14.68 -2.14
N TYR A 126 -31.87 13.44 -1.70
CA TYR A 126 -32.83 12.35 -1.71
C TYR A 126 -34.09 12.69 -0.93
N ASP A 127 -33.94 13.15 0.32
CA ASP A 127 -35.07 13.51 1.20
C ASP A 127 -35.90 14.63 0.58
N SER A 128 -35.25 15.63 -0.03
CA SER A 128 -35.94 16.72 -0.73
C SER A 128 -36.74 16.20 -1.94
N LEU A 129 -36.18 15.31 -2.74
CA LEU A 129 -36.86 14.70 -3.91
C LEU A 129 -38.06 13.86 -3.47
N VAL A 130 -37.89 13.05 -2.42
CA VAL A 130 -38.99 12.23 -1.89
C VAL A 130 -40.13 13.11 -1.33
N SER A 131 -39.79 14.22 -0.68
CA SER A 131 -40.78 15.17 -0.17
C SER A 131 -41.56 15.86 -1.29
N GLU A 132 -40.84 16.39 -2.29
CA GLU A 132 -41.43 17.15 -3.40
C GLU A 132 -42.28 16.29 -4.37
N LEU A 133 -41.93 14.99 -4.47
CA LEU A 133 -42.55 14.05 -5.40
C LEU A 133 -43.41 12.99 -4.69
N LYS A 134 -43.82 13.25 -3.46
CA LYS A 134 -44.47 12.28 -2.56
C LYS A 134 -45.75 11.71 -3.21
N ASP A 135 -46.55 12.51 -3.87
CA ASP A 135 -47.83 12.07 -4.44
C ASP A 135 -47.65 11.17 -5.68
N GLU A 136 -46.68 11.48 -6.53
CA GLU A 136 -46.33 10.66 -7.67
C GLU A 136 -45.65 9.35 -7.27
N ILE A 137 -44.89 9.37 -6.21
CA ILE A 137 -44.26 8.14 -5.60
C ILE A 137 -45.38 7.26 -5.07
N LYS A 138 -46.36 7.77 -4.33
CA LYS A 138 -47.48 6.99 -3.82
C LYS A 138 -48.32 6.35 -4.94
N LYS A 139 -48.48 7.02 -6.09
CA LYS A 139 -49.17 6.48 -7.27
C LYS A 139 -48.35 5.45 -8.03
N GLY A 140 -47.08 5.22 -7.64
CA GLY A 140 -46.16 4.32 -8.33
C GLY A 140 -45.68 4.87 -9.70
N GLU A 141 -45.82 6.16 -9.89
CA GLU A 141 -45.49 6.85 -11.16
C GLU A 141 -44.03 7.32 -11.18
N ILE A 142 -43.48 7.59 -10.00
CA ILE A 142 -42.09 7.94 -9.79
C ILE A 142 -41.47 7.01 -8.74
N LYS A 143 -40.22 6.61 -8.99
CA LYS A 143 -39.40 5.89 -8.02
C LYS A 143 -38.08 6.62 -7.85
N VAL A 144 -37.76 7.01 -6.61
CA VAL A 144 -36.46 7.58 -6.24
C VAL A 144 -35.62 6.45 -5.62
N THR A 145 -34.43 6.25 -6.11
CA THR A 145 -33.48 5.22 -5.62
C THR A 145 -32.12 5.83 -5.41
N GLN A 146 -31.48 5.43 -4.30
CA GLN A 146 -30.12 5.78 -4.00
C GLN A 146 -29.31 4.48 -3.85
N VAL A 147 -28.23 4.37 -4.64
CA VAL A 147 -27.28 3.25 -4.56
C VAL A 147 -25.89 3.85 -4.53
N LEU A 148 -25.20 3.65 -3.41
CA LEU A 148 -23.89 4.26 -3.16
C LEU A 148 -23.95 5.80 -3.30
N ASP A 149 -23.19 6.34 -4.23
CA ASP A 149 -23.06 7.76 -4.55
C ASP A 149 -23.92 8.21 -5.75
N ARG A 150 -24.77 7.31 -6.26
CA ARG A 150 -25.70 7.57 -7.36
C ARG A 150 -27.14 7.70 -6.83
N LEU A 151 -27.78 8.78 -7.19
CA LEU A 151 -29.20 9.03 -6.95
C LEU A 151 -29.93 9.04 -8.29
N SER A 152 -31.00 8.27 -8.41
CA SER A 152 -31.79 8.15 -9.65
C SER A 152 -33.27 8.40 -9.36
N VAL A 153 -33.89 9.18 -10.22
CA VAL A 153 -35.34 9.41 -10.27
C VAL A 153 -35.87 8.79 -11.53
N ASN A 154 -36.62 7.70 -11.40
CA ASN A 154 -37.28 7.00 -12.51
C ASN A 154 -38.72 7.48 -12.64
N MET A 155 -39.10 7.98 -13.79
CA MET A 155 -40.45 8.47 -14.11
C MET A 155 -41.03 7.66 -15.29
N VAL A 156 -42.21 7.05 -15.09
CA VAL A 156 -42.87 6.33 -16.17
C VAL A 156 -43.31 7.31 -17.27
N GLU A 157 -43.23 6.86 -18.52
CA GLU A 157 -43.51 7.67 -19.74
C GLU A 157 -44.85 8.44 -19.65
N LYS A 158 -45.91 7.76 -19.19
CA LYS A 158 -47.30 8.30 -19.19
C LYS A 158 -47.46 9.60 -18.40
N ILE A 159 -46.54 9.93 -17.47
CA ILE A 159 -46.56 11.20 -16.73
C ILE A 159 -46.08 12.35 -17.61
N LEU A 160 -45.04 12.09 -18.39
CA LEU A 160 -44.32 13.13 -19.13
C LEU A 160 -44.81 13.32 -20.55
N PHE A 161 -45.27 12.25 -21.19
CA PHE A 161 -45.59 12.24 -22.63
C PHE A 161 -46.93 11.55 -22.90
N ASP A 162 -47.59 11.96 -23.97
CA ASP A 162 -48.67 11.18 -24.54
C ASP A 162 -48.12 10.01 -25.38
N SER A 163 -48.96 9.00 -25.61
CA SER A 163 -48.56 7.81 -26.36
C SER A 163 -48.05 8.21 -27.74
N GLY A 164 -46.84 7.77 -28.06
CA GLY A 164 -46.23 8.08 -29.36
C GLY A 164 -45.78 9.55 -29.53
N SER A 165 -45.73 10.34 -28.45
CA SER A 165 -45.20 11.71 -28.48
C SER A 165 -43.87 11.82 -27.74
N ALA A 166 -43.09 12.82 -28.11
CA ALA A 166 -41.93 13.29 -27.39
C ALA A 166 -42.17 14.70 -26.79
N ASP A 167 -43.34 15.27 -26.98
CA ASP A 167 -43.70 16.57 -26.43
C ASP A 167 -44.17 16.40 -24.99
N LEU A 168 -43.65 17.27 -24.12
CA LEU A 168 -43.99 17.24 -22.70
C LEU A 168 -45.41 17.74 -22.48
N LYS A 169 -46.20 16.96 -21.76
CA LYS A 169 -47.58 17.33 -21.43
C LYS A 169 -47.68 18.20 -20.15
N PRO A 170 -48.76 18.98 -19.96
CA PRO A 170 -48.88 19.91 -18.84
C PRO A 170 -48.63 19.33 -17.46
N GLU A 171 -49.09 18.10 -17.20
CA GLU A 171 -48.87 17.41 -15.93
C GLU A 171 -47.39 17.07 -15.71
N GLY A 172 -46.71 16.63 -16.79
CA GLY A 172 -45.29 16.35 -16.81
C GLY A 172 -44.43 17.59 -16.56
N LEU A 173 -44.81 18.73 -17.10
CA LEU A 173 -44.17 20.02 -16.87
C LEU A 173 -44.15 20.38 -15.39
N LYS A 174 -45.31 20.25 -14.70
CA LYS A 174 -45.41 20.53 -13.25
C LYS A 174 -44.52 19.64 -12.40
N VAL A 175 -44.44 18.37 -12.76
CA VAL A 175 -43.53 17.40 -12.06
C VAL A 175 -42.09 17.76 -12.30
N LEU A 176 -41.72 18.10 -13.53
CA LEU A 176 -40.34 18.49 -13.88
C LEU A 176 -39.97 19.85 -13.28
N GLU A 177 -40.88 20.78 -13.05
CA GLU A 177 -40.64 22.05 -12.34
C GLU A 177 -40.24 21.76 -10.87
N ARG A 178 -41.01 20.93 -10.15
CA ARG A 178 -40.70 20.58 -8.78
C ARG A 178 -39.37 19.83 -8.66
N LEU A 179 -39.16 18.83 -9.49
CA LEU A 179 -37.90 18.10 -9.59
C LEU A 179 -36.73 19.04 -9.87
N GLY A 180 -36.89 19.89 -10.88
CA GLY A 180 -35.86 20.85 -11.29
C GLY A 180 -35.54 21.88 -10.22
N GLY A 181 -36.51 22.27 -9.39
CA GLY A 181 -36.30 23.12 -8.22
C GLY A 181 -35.30 22.50 -7.19
N VAL A 182 -35.31 21.17 -7.03
CA VAL A 182 -34.34 20.46 -6.24
C VAL A 182 -33.00 20.34 -6.98
N LEU A 183 -33.04 19.95 -8.27
CA LEU A 183 -31.83 19.76 -9.09
C LEU A 183 -31.01 21.05 -9.26
N LYS A 184 -31.68 22.22 -9.30
CA LYS A 184 -31.01 23.53 -9.39
C LYS A 184 -30.06 23.83 -8.25
N LYS A 185 -30.28 23.20 -7.06
CA LYS A 185 -29.42 23.32 -5.88
C LYS A 185 -28.18 22.42 -5.95
N VAL A 186 -28.20 21.42 -6.83
CA VAL A 186 -27.07 20.49 -7.03
C VAL A 186 -26.01 21.17 -7.91
N LYS A 187 -24.77 21.29 -7.43
CA LYS A 187 -23.67 21.98 -8.11
C LYS A 187 -22.46 21.09 -8.40
N ASP A 188 -22.40 19.95 -7.72
CA ASP A 188 -21.24 19.04 -7.65
C ASP A 188 -21.50 17.69 -8.33
N LYS A 189 -22.63 17.54 -9.03
CA LYS A 189 -23.00 16.31 -9.75
C LYS A 189 -23.34 16.61 -11.19
N GLN A 190 -23.05 15.67 -12.08
CA GLN A 190 -23.60 15.64 -13.43
C GLN A 190 -25.03 15.10 -13.36
N ILE A 191 -25.94 15.76 -14.03
CA ILE A 191 -27.34 15.38 -14.11
C ILE A 191 -27.57 14.75 -15.48
N ARG A 192 -27.70 13.45 -15.53
CA ARG A 192 -27.89 12.69 -16.76
C ARG A 192 -29.38 12.30 -16.90
N VAL A 193 -30.00 12.75 -17.97
CA VAL A 193 -31.36 12.38 -18.34
C VAL A 193 -31.30 11.25 -19.36
N GLU A 194 -31.81 10.09 -18.99
CA GLU A 194 -31.73 8.86 -19.75
C GLU A 194 -33.14 8.50 -20.30
N GLY A 195 -33.26 8.37 -21.62
CA GLY A 195 -34.50 7.92 -22.27
C GLY A 195 -34.48 6.41 -22.52
N HIS A 196 -35.58 5.75 -22.16
CA HIS A 196 -35.75 4.28 -22.33
C HIS A 196 -37.12 4.02 -22.99
N THR A 197 -37.18 2.94 -23.80
CA THR A 197 -38.39 2.40 -24.38
C THR A 197 -38.62 0.96 -23.99
N ASP A 198 -39.75 0.40 -24.31
CA ASP A 198 -39.97 -1.04 -24.39
C ASP A 198 -39.40 -1.61 -25.70
N ASN A 199 -39.61 -2.91 -25.93
CA ASN A 199 -39.13 -3.61 -27.12
C ASN A 199 -40.12 -3.57 -28.31
N VAL A 200 -41.23 -2.82 -28.21
CA VAL A 200 -42.18 -2.68 -29.32
C VAL A 200 -41.57 -1.80 -30.40
N PRO A 201 -41.47 -2.29 -31.65
CA PRO A 201 -40.98 -1.48 -32.76
C PRO A 201 -41.85 -0.23 -33.01
N ILE A 202 -41.20 0.86 -33.36
CA ILE A 202 -41.92 2.07 -33.79
C ILE A 202 -42.59 1.78 -35.14
N GLY A 203 -43.87 2.15 -35.27
CA GLY A 203 -44.64 1.90 -36.49
C GLY A 203 -45.59 3.05 -36.85
N GLY A 204 -46.21 2.97 -38.04
CA GLY A 204 -47.17 3.95 -38.54
C GLY A 204 -46.59 5.34 -38.67
N LYS A 205 -47.38 6.37 -38.45
CA LYS A 205 -46.99 7.78 -38.55
C LYS A 205 -45.88 8.20 -37.61
N LEU A 206 -45.65 7.42 -36.52
CA LEU A 206 -44.60 7.72 -35.58
C LEU A 206 -43.22 7.42 -36.18
N ALA A 207 -43.12 6.39 -37.03
CA ALA A 207 -41.85 6.02 -37.71
C ALA A 207 -41.35 7.14 -38.67
N GLU A 208 -42.23 7.99 -39.15
CA GLU A 208 -41.83 9.15 -39.97
C GLU A 208 -41.04 10.18 -39.16
N LYS A 209 -41.35 10.32 -37.85
CA LYS A 209 -40.66 11.26 -36.95
C LYS A 209 -39.50 10.57 -36.20
N PHE A 210 -39.68 9.33 -35.81
CA PHE A 210 -38.74 8.55 -35.04
C PHE A 210 -38.57 7.16 -35.66
N PRO A 211 -37.59 6.96 -36.53
CA PRO A 211 -37.38 5.69 -37.24
C PRO A 211 -37.27 4.49 -36.35
N THR A 212 -36.61 4.66 -35.18
CA THR A 212 -36.40 3.59 -34.19
C THR A 212 -36.63 4.07 -32.76
N ASN A 213 -36.59 3.15 -31.82
CA ASN A 213 -36.63 3.43 -30.38
C ASN A 213 -35.41 4.28 -29.89
N TRP A 214 -34.33 4.33 -30.66
CA TRP A 214 -33.19 5.16 -30.38
C TRP A 214 -33.52 6.64 -30.50
N GLU A 215 -34.11 7.06 -31.66
CA GLU A 215 -34.47 8.46 -31.92
C GLU A 215 -35.54 8.91 -30.92
N LEU A 216 -36.58 8.08 -30.68
CA LEU A 216 -37.62 8.41 -29.72
C LEU A 216 -37.06 8.65 -28.31
N SER A 217 -36.22 7.75 -27.82
CA SER A 217 -35.63 7.87 -26.49
C SER A 217 -34.68 9.06 -26.38
N ALA A 218 -33.92 9.37 -27.46
CA ALA A 218 -33.01 10.52 -27.52
C ALA A 218 -33.77 11.85 -27.50
N VAL A 219 -34.80 12.00 -28.32
CA VAL A 219 -35.56 13.23 -28.36
C VAL A 219 -36.33 13.48 -27.07
N ARG A 220 -36.89 12.45 -26.44
CA ARG A 220 -37.56 12.55 -25.13
C ARG A 220 -36.59 13.02 -24.05
N ALA A 221 -35.40 12.43 -23.96
CA ALA A 221 -34.36 12.84 -23.00
C ALA A 221 -33.93 14.30 -23.24
N THR A 222 -33.73 14.67 -24.50
CA THR A 222 -33.34 16.04 -24.89
C THR A 222 -34.43 17.06 -24.56
N ASN A 223 -35.71 16.74 -24.76
CA ASN A 223 -36.82 17.65 -24.43
C ASN A 223 -36.93 17.88 -22.93
N VAL A 224 -36.67 16.85 -22.09
CA VAL A 224 -36.57 17.02 -20.65
C VAL A 224 -35.38 17.90 -20.26
N VAL A 225 -34.20 17.69 -20.85
CA VAL A 225 -33.02 18.56 -20.62
C VAL A 225 -33.32 20.00 -20.99
N LYS A 226 -33.89 20.26 -22.18
CA LYS A 226 -34.27 21.62 -22.62
C LYS A 226 -35.22 22.29 -21.63
N PHE A 227 -36.26 21.59 -21.19
CA PHE A 227 -37.18 22.13 -20.22
C PHE A 227 -36.50 22.49 -18.88
N LEU A 228 -35.69 21.58 -18.32
CA LEU A 228 -34.99 21.80 -17.09
C LEU A 228 -33.97 22.95 -17.16
N THR A 229 -33.33 23.14 -18.31
CA THR A 229 -32.34 24.22 -18.50
C THR A 229 -33.00 25.55 -18.81
N GLU A 230 -33.90 25.60 -19.81
CA GLU A 230 -34.42 26.83 -20.38
C GLU A 230 -35.56 27.42 -19.52
N ARG A 231 -36.39 26.57 -18.90
CA ARG A 231 -37.57 27.01 -18.12
C ARG A 231 -37.34 27.01 -16.62
N VAL A 232 -36.68 25.94 -16.11
CA VAL A 232 -36.43 25.82 -14.64
C VAL A 232 -35.13 26.52 -14.25
N GLY A 233 -34.14 26.58 -15.13
CA GLY A 233 -32.86 27.24 -14.91
C GLY A 233 -31.84 26.34 -14.17
N VAL A 234 -31.86 25.02 -14.43
CA VAL A 234 -30.78 24.11 -14.05
C VAL A 234 -29.58 24.44 -14.94
N ASP A 235 -28.39 24.44 -14.36
CA ASP A 235 -27.16 24.77 -15.07
C ASP A 235 -26.90 23.79 -16.23
N PRO A 236 -26.88 24.25 -17.50
CA PRO A 236 -26.69 23.41 -18.67
C PRO A 236 -25.34 22.69 -18.69
N LYS A 237 -24.32 23.21 -18.00
CA LYS A 237 -22.99 22.56 -17.89
C LYS A 237 -23.05 21.26 -17.11
N LEU A 238 -24.04 21.09 -16.26
CA LEU A 238 -24.25 19.88 -15.45
C LEU A 238 -25.14 18.86 -16.16
N MET A 239 -25.82 19.25 -17.27
CA MET A 239 -26.83 18.43 -17.92
C MET A 239 -26.26 17.58 -19.04
N MET A 240 -26.74 16.33 -19.12
CA MET A 240 -26.45 15.39 -20.20
C MET A 240 -27.74 14.68 -20.60
N ALA A 241 -27.99 14.57 -21.88
CA ALA A 241 -29.03 13.69 -22.45
C ALA A 241 -28.38 12.38 -22.94
N ALA A 242 -29.00 11.26 -22.63
CA ALA A 242 -28.58 9.94 -23.10
C ALA A 242 -29.78 9.13 -23.55
N ALA A 243 -29.58 8.28 -24.55
CA ALA A 243 -30.59 7.37 -25.06
C ALA A 243 -30.14 5.93 -24.89
N TYR A 244 -31.05 5.05 -24.49
CA TYR A 244 -30.78 3.62 -24.35
C TYR A 244 -31.74 2.73 -25.11
N SER A 245 -32.75 3.33 -25.80
CA SER A 245 -33.73 2.56 -26.53
C SER A 245 -34.35 1.45 -25.60
N MET A 246 -34.51 0.25 -26.08
CA MET A 246 -35.02 -0.91 -25.36
C MET A 246 -33.93 -1.73 -24.62
N ASN A 247 -32.66 -1.30 -24.66
CA ASN A 247 -31.53 -2.14 -24.32
C ASN A 247 -31.21 -2.16 -22.81
N ARG A 248 -31.97 -1.42 -21.99
CA ARG A 248 -31.85 -1.43 -20.53
C ARG A 248 -33.21 -1.59 -19.86
N PRO A 249 -33.86 -2.77 -19.98
CA PRO A 249 -35.15 -3.03 -19.37
C PRO A 249 -34.99 -3.14 -17.83
N VAL A 250 -35.99 -2.67 -17.10
CA VAL A 250 -36.12 -2.79 -15.64
C VAL A 250 -37.19 -3.81 -15.24
N ALA A 251 -38.01 -4.28 -16.20
CA ALA A 251 -39.01 -5.30 -16.06
C ALA A 251 -39.11 -6.15 -17.34
N SER A 252 -39.84 -7.28 -17.29
CA SER A 252 -40.02 -8.11 -18.46
C SER A 252 -40.84 -7.37 -19.53
N ASN A 253 -40.38 -7.42 -20.78
CA ASN A 253 -41.12 -6.89 -21.95
C ASN A 253 -42.29 -7.80 -22.37
N ASP A 254 -42.44 -9.00 -21.82
CA ASP A 254 -43.51 -9.94 -22.18
C ASP A 254 -44.89 -9.46 -21.67
N THR A 255 -44.87 -8.77 -20.52
CA THR A 255 -46.10 -8.25 -19.90
C THR A 255 -46.34 -6.77 -20.25
N LYS A 256 -47.62 -6.39 -20.29
CA LYS A 256 -48.04 -4.99 -20.55
C LYS A 256 -47.51 -4.07 -19.47
N ASP A 257 -47.53 -4.50 -18.21
CA ASP A 257 -47.07 -3.70 -17.07
C ASP A 257 -45.55 -3.56 -17.06
N GLY A 258 -44.82 -4.60 -17.42
CA GLY A 258 -43.37 -4.54 -17.54
C GLY A 258 -42.93 -3.60 -18.67
N ARG A 259 -43.58 -3.66 -19.82
CA ARG A 259 -43.32 -2.70 -20.89
C ARG A 259 -43.61 -1.25 -20.45
N ALA A 260 -44.70 -1.02 -19.69
CA ALA A 260 -45.00 0.29 -19.17
C ALA A 260 -43.92 0.82 -18.22
N GLN A 261 -43.26 -0.07 -17.41
CA GLN A 261 -42.14 0.30 -16.58
C GLN A 261 -40.87 0.56 -17.40
N ASN A 262 -40.64 -0.18 -18.49
CA ASN A 262 -39.49 0.01 -19.36
C ASN A 262 -39.55 1.35 -20.12
N ARG A 263 -40.74 1.79 -20.50
CA ARG A 263 -40.95 3.13 -21.08
C ARG A 263 -40.87 4.18 -19.98
N ARG A 264 -39.68 4.74 -19.79
CA ARG A 264 -39.38 5.67 -18.70
C ARG A 264 -38.33 6.72 -19.09
N ILE A 265 -38.31 7.79 -18.31
CA ILE A 265 -37.17 8.69 -18.20
C ILE A 265 -36.50 8.43 -16.84
N GLU A 266 -35.22 8.26 -16.85
CA GLU A 266 -34.40 8.18 -15.65
C GLU A 266 -33.52 9.43 -15.58
N ILE A 267 -33.56 10.14 -14.42
CA ILE A 267 -32.69 11.27 -14.16
C ILE A 267 -31.71 10.83 -13.07
N ALA A 268 -30.44 10.68 -13.43
CA ALA A 268 -29.39 10.21 -12.57
C ALA A 268 -28.42 11.35 -12.20
N LEU A 269 -28.18 11.50 -10.91
CA LEU A 269 -27.13 12.33 -10.36
C LEU A 269 -25.86 11.49 -10.22
N ILE A 270 -24.82 11.87 -10.93
CA ILE A 270 -23.58 11.13 -11.04
C ILE A 270 -22.44 12.03 -10.54
N PRO A 271 -21.51 11.54 -9.69
CA PRO A 271 -20.34 12.31 -9.31
C PRO A 271 -19.59 12.83 -10.54
N MET A 272 -19.23 14.11 -10.52
CA MET A 272 -18.30 14.62 -11.51
C MET A 272 -16.94 13.99 -11.25
N ASN A 273 -16.39 13.36 -12.26
CA ASN A 273 -15.18 12.57 -12.37
C ASN A 273 -14.22 12.61 -11.15
N ILE A 274 -14.01 11.48 -10.54
CA ILE A 274 -13.06 11.24 -9.42
C ILE A 274 -11.65 11.77 -9.74
N ASP A 275 -11.24 11.77 -11.02
CA ASP A 275 -9.95 12.32 -11.46
C ASP A 275 -9.75 13.81 -11.17
N ARG A 276 -10.84 14.58 -11.05
CA ARG A 276 -10.78 15.99 -10.68
C ARG A 276 -10.58 16.18 -9.18
N VAL A 277 -11.23 15.34 -8.39
CA VAL A 277 -11.09 15.33 -6.91
C VAL A 277 -9.69 14.88 -6.50
N LEU A 278 -9.11 13.92 -7.24
CA LEU A 278 -7.74 13.44 -7.00
C LEU A 278 -6.67 14.47 -7.42
N LYS A 279 -6.95 15.32 -8.41
CA LYS A 279 -6.04 16.42 -8.80
C LYS A 279 -6.04 17.59 -7.82
N ASP A 280 -7.15 17.84 -7.16
CA ASP A 280 -7.27 18.91 -6.16
C ASP A 280 -6.67 18.48 -4.79
N LEU A 281 -6.25 17.23 -4.66
CA LEU A 281 -5.59 16.64 -3.48
C LEU A 281 -4.07 16.43 -3.67
N GLN A 282 -3.53 16.75 -4.85
CA GLN A 282 -2.08 16.74 -5.14
C GLN A 282 -1.50 18.16 -5.02
#